data_f9a3dc24479e01a115a60a1e28f9c5de
#
_entry.id   f9a3dc24479e01a115a60a1e28f9c5de
#
_cell.length_a   1.000
_cell.length_b   1.000
_cell.length_c   1.000
_cell.angle_alpha   90.00
_cell.angle_beta   90.00
_cell.angle_gamma   90.00
#
_symmetry.space_group_name_H-M   'P 1'
#
loop_
_entity.id
_entity.type
_entity.pdbx_description
1 polymer ?
#
loop_
_entity_poly.entity_id
_entity_poly.type
_entity_poly.pdbx_seq_one_letter_code
_entity_poly.pdbx_strand_id
1 'polypeptide(L)'
;ENNDERHICPLQLEVIQRCLKLWSNPGDLVLSPFAGIGSEGYEALSAGRRFLGFELKESYWKCAVNNLKAAEAALTDGLLL
;
A
#
# COMPACT_ATOMS: atom_id res chain seq x y z
N GLU A 1 20.31 10.43 -5.85
CA GLU A 1 19.24 9.84 -6.63
C GLU A 1 18.19 9.15 -5.77
N ASN A 2 16.95 9.37 -6.07
CA ASN A 2 15.87 8.91 -5.20
C ASN A 2 14.95 7.94 -5.90
N ASN A 3 15.46 7.16 -6.82
CA ASN A 3 14.66 6.15 -7.48
C ASN A 3 14.06 5.16 -6.47
N ASP A 4 14.83 4.85 -5.41
CA ASP A 4 14.35 3.91 -4.39
C ASP A 4 13.11 4.41 -3.68
N GLU A 5 12.94 5.72 -3.56
CA GLU A 5 11.77 6.29 -2.90
C GLU A 5 10.51 6.16 -3.73
N ARG A 6 10.65 5.95 -5.05
CA ARG A 6 9.51 5.85 -5.95
C ARG A 6 9.23 4.45 -6.44
N HIS A 7 10.22 3.57 -6.32
CA HIS A 7 10.07 2.21 -6.81
C HIS A 7 9.59 1.29 -5.70
N ILE A 8 8.59 0.50 -6.02
CA ILE A 8 8.10 -0.53 -5.13
C ILE A 8 8.70 -1.84 -5.62
N CYS A 9 9.46 -2.51 -4.75
CA CYS A 9 10.12 -3.76 -5.10
C CYS A 9 9.08 -4.86 -5.34
N PRO A 10 9.02 -5.47 -6.54
CA PRO A 10 8.02 -6.51 -6.80
C PRO A 10 8.09 -7.69 -5.85
N LEU A 11 9.30 -8.09 -5.43
CA LEU A 11 9.45 -9.19 -4.48
C LEU A 11 8.83 -8.84 -3.13
N GLN A 12 9.04 -7.60 -2.69
CA GLN A 12 8.46 -7.13 -1.44
C GLN A 12 6.93 -7.11 -1.52
N LEU A 13 6.38 -6.68 -2.64
CA LEU A 13 4.93 -6.68 -2.83
C LEU A 13 4.37 -8.08 -2.76
N GLU A 14 5.03 -9.04 -3.35
CA GLU A 14 4.57 -10.42 -3.32
C GLU A 14 4.54 -10.97 -1.89
N VAL A 15 5.58 -10.66 -1.11
CA VAL A 15 5.61 -11.08 0.29
C VAL A 15 4.46 -10.46 1.07
N ILE A 16 4.21 -9.16 0.86
CA ILE A 16 3.10 -8.47 1.51
C ILE A 16 1.77 -9.10 1.14
N GLN A 17 1.57 -9.40 -0.14
CA GLN A 17 0.34 -10.04 -0.60
C GLN A 17 0.09 -11.36 0.11
N ARG A 18 1.13 -12.17 0.25
CA ARG A 18 1.01 -13.46 0.93
C ARG A 18 0.67 -13.29 2.39
N CYS A 19 1.31 -12.34 3.07
CA CYS A 19 1.01 -12.05 4.46
C CYS A 19 -0.45 -11.62 4.64
N LEU A 20 -0.93 -10.74 3.77
CA LEU A 20 -2.31 -10.28 3.84
C LEU A 20 -3.29 -11.44 3.67
N LYS A 21 -3.03 -12.34 2.73
CA LYS A 21 -3.92 -13.48 2.49
C LYS A 21 -3.91 -14.45 3.66
N LEU A 22 -2.76 -14.65 4.30
CA LEU A 22 -2.63 -15.64 5.38
C LEU A 22 -3.18 -15.15 6.70
N TRP A 23 -3.04 -13.85 7.00
CA TRP A 23 -3.31 -13.35 8.34
C TRP A 23 -4.33 -12.22 8.40
N SER A 24 -5.07 -11.97 7.32
CA SER A 24 -6.15 -10.99 7.35
C SER A 24 -7.28 -11.41 6.43
N ASN A 25 -8.41 -10.71 6.57
CA ASN A 25 -9.59 -10.94 5.73
C ASN A 25 -9.95 -9.64 5.02
N PRO A 26 -10.64 -9.73 3.88
CA PRO A 26 -11.15 -8.51 3.22
C PRO A 26 -11.96 -7.67 4.19
N GLY A 27 -11.74 -6.36 4.14
CA GLY A 27 -12.38 -5.42 5.05
C GLY A 27 -11.62 -5.14 6.32
N ASP A 28 -10.61 -5.96 6.65
CA ASP A 28 -9.80 -5.72 7.85
C ASP A 28 -8.98 -4.45 7.73
N LEU A 29 -8.62 -3.89 8.88
CA LEU A 29 -7.73 -2.72 8.94
C LEU A 29 -6.30 -3.20 9.09
N VAL A 30 -5.44 -2.78 8.16
CA VAL A 30 -4.01 -3.06 8.21
C VAL A 30 -3.30 -1.83 8.75
N LEU A 31 -2.48 -2.01 9.77
CA LEU A 31 -1.76 -0.92 10.43
C LEU A 31 -0.27 -1.05 10.17
N SER A 32 0.37 0.02 9.73
CA SER A 32 1.82 0.07 9.59
C SER A 32 2.38 1.30 10.30
N PRO A 33 3.14 1.12 11.39
CA PRO A 33 3.75 2.26 12.08
C PRO A 33 4.93 2.86 11.32
N PHE A 34 5.46 2.18 10.32
CA PHE A 34 6.56 2.66 9.50
C PHE A 34 6.20 2.46 8.03
N ALA A 35 5.26 3.29 7.56
CA ALA A 35 4.64 3.06 6.24
C ALA A 35 5.60 3.21 5.06
N GLY A 36 6.69 3.95 5.22
CA GLY A 36 7.63 4.16 4.13
C GLY A 36 6.94 4.79 2.92
N ILE A 37 7.17 4.21 1.75
CA ILE A 37 6.55 4.70 0.51
C ILE A 37 5.16 4.10 0.28
N GLY A 38 4.64 3.35 1.24
CA GLY A 38 3.27 2.88 1.19
C GLY A 38 3.06 1.52 0.55
N SER A 39 4.09 0.67 0.52
CA SER A 39 3.96 -0.65 -0.10
C SER A 39 2.89 -1.50 0.56
N GLU A 40 2.88 -1.56 1.89
CA GLU A 40 1.85 -2.33 2.61
C GLU A 40 0.46 -1.75 2.37
N GLY A 41 0.36 -0.41 2.36
CA GLY A 41 -0.91 0.25 2.12
C GLY A 41 -1.43 0.01 0.71
N TYR A 42 -0.54 0.10 -0.27
CA TYR A 42 -0.89 -0.17 -1.66
C TYR A 42 -1.47 -1.57 -1.80
N GLU A 43 -0.78 -2.56 -1.23
CA GLU A 43 -1.23 -3.94 -1.34
C GLU A 43 -2.49 -4.20 -0.52
N ALA A 44 -2.59 -3.58 0.67
CA ALA A 44 -3.78 -3.74 1.51
C ALA A 44 -5.03 -3.22 0.78
N LEU A 45 -4.95 -2.02 0.21
CA LEU A 45 -6.08 -1.46 -0.53
C LEU A 45 -6.40 -2.30 -1.76
N SER A 46 -5.38 -2.72 -2.49
CA SER A 46 -5.58 -3.55 -3.68
C SER A 46 -6.23 -4.88 -3.35
N ALA A 47 -6.00 -5.40 -2.16
CA ALA A 47 -6.57 -6.68 -1.71
C ALA A 47 -7.88 -6.50 -0.96
N GLY A 48 -8.47 -5.31 -0.95
CA GLY A 48 -9.76 -5.08 -0.32
C GLY A 48 -9.71 -4.84 1.16
N ARG A 49 -8.53 -4.57 1.74
CA ARG A 49 -8.38 -4.21 3.14
C ARG A 49 -8.33 -2.71 3.28
N ARG A 50 -8.56 -2.21 4.50
CA ARG A 50 -8.36 -0.81 4.85
C ARG A 50 -6.93 -0.64 5.35
N PHE A 51 -6.41 0.59 5.31
CA PHE A 51 -5.03 0.83 5.70
C PHE A 51 -4.90 2.09 6.54
N LEU A 52 -4.07 2.02 7.58
CA LEU A 52 -3.65 3.17 8.37
C LEU A 52 -2.15 3.07 8.56
N GLY A 53 -1.42 4.12 8.17
CA GLY A 53 0.03 4.11 8.28
C GLY A 53 0.56 5.41 8.84
N PHE A 54 1.78 5.35 9.35
CA PHE A 54 2.50 6.50 9.87
C PHE A 54 3.87 6.58 9.23
N GLU A 55 4.28 7.78 8.84
CA GLU A 55 5.59 7.98 8.23
C GLU A 55 6.07 9.37 8.54
N LEU A 56 7.27 9.48 9.13
CA LEU A 56 7.85 10.76 9.54
C LEU A 56 8.68 11.42 8.44
N LYS A 57 9.20 10.64 7.49
CA LYS A 57 10.01 11.22 6.42
C LYS A 57 9.08 11.79 5.34
N GLU A 58 9.14 13.10 5.14
CA GLU A 58 8.18 13.78 4.28
C GLU A 58 8.20 13.27 2.84
N SER A 59 9.38 13.00 2.28
CA SER A 59 9.45 12.50 0.90
C SER A 59 8.79 11.13 0.77
N TYR A 60 8.96 10.27 1.77
CA TYR A 60 8.30 8.98 1.79
C TYR A 60 6.80 9.12 1.96
N TRP A 61 6.37 10.03 2.84
CA TRP A 61 4.95 10.26 3.09
C TRP A 61 4.25 10.72 1.82
N LYS A 62 4.85 11.66 1.09
CA LYS A 62 4.26 12.13 -0.17
C LYS A 62 4.16 11.01 -1.19
N CYS A 63 5.20 10.19 -1.29
CA CYS A 63 5.21 9.06 -2.19
C CYS A 63 4.12 8.05 -1.81
N ALA A 64 3.98 7.79 -0.51
CA ALA A 64 2.96 6.87 -0.02
C ALA A 64 1.55 7.37 -0.35
N VAL A 65 1.29 8.66 -0.14
CA VAL A 65 -0.04 9.22 -0.46
C VAL A 65 -0.35 9.02 -1.94
N ASN A 66 0.60 9.26 -2.82
CA ASN A 66 0.39 9.07 -4.25
C ASN A 66 0.13 7.60 -4.60
N ASN A 67 0.89 6.69 -3.97
CA ASN A 67 0.71 5.26 -4.20
C ASN A 67 -0.66 4.78 -3.73
N LEU A 68 -1.12 5.27 -2.58
CA LEU A 68 -2.42 4.91 -2.05
C LEU A 68 -3.56 5.45 -2.90
N LYS A 69 -3.41 6.67 -3.39
CA LYS A 69 -4.40 7.24 -4.30
C LYS A 69 -4.49 6.43 -5.59
N ALA A 70 -3.36 5.97 -6.11
CA ALA A 70 -3.36 5.14 -7.31
C ALA A 70 -4.07 3.82 -7.06
N ALA A 71 -3.87 3.21 -5.89
CA ALA A 71 -4.54 1.96 -5.55
C ALA A 71 -6.05 2.15 -5.44
N GLU A 72 -6.48 3.24 -4.81
CA GLU A 72 -7.91 3.55 -4.71
C GLU A 72 -8.53 3.77 -6.07
N ALA A 73 -7.85 4.52 -6.93
CA ALA A 73 -8.36 4.80 -8.26
C ALA A 73 -8.52 3.50 -9.06
N ALA A 74 -7.56 2.60 -8.96
CA ALA A 74 -7.63 1.32 -9.65
C ALA A 74 -8.81 0.48 -9.17
N LEU A 75 -9.07 0.49 -7.86
CA LEU A 75 -10.23 -0.22 -7.31
C LEU A 75 -11.54 0.38 -7.80
N THR A 76 -11.63 1.72 -7.80
CA THR A 76 -12.82 2.41 -8.26
C THR A 76 -13.08 2.10 -9.73
N ASP A 77 -12.04 2.16 -10.55
CA ASP A 77 -12.16 1.85 -11.97
C ASP A 77 -12.62 0.41 -12.17
N GLY A 78 -12.06 -0.51 -11.39
CA GLY A 78 -12.46 -1.91 -11.45
C GLY A 78 -13.91 -2.13 -11.07
N LEU A 79 -14.41 -1.35 -10.12
CA LEU A 79 -15.81 -1.46 -9.69
C LEU A 79 -16.78 -0.90 -10.74
N LEU A 80 -16.31 0.01 -11.57
CA LEU A 80 -17.16 0.58 -12.61
C LEU A 80 -17.25 -0.28 -13.86
N LEU A 81 -16.36 -1.22 -14.00
CA LEU A 81 -16.38 -2.13 -15.12
C LEU A 81 -17.32 -3.30 -14.86
#